data_0d366885156d75a2879e7bab9eca6b95
#
_entry.id   0d366885156d75a2879e7bab9eca6b95
#
_cell.length_a   1.000
_cell.length_b   1.000
_cell.length_c   1.000
_cell.angle_alpha   90.00
_cell.angle_beta   90.00
_cell.angle_gamma   90.00
#
_symmetry.space_group_name_H-M   'P 1'
#
loop_
_entity.id
_entity.type
_entity.pdbx_description
1 polymer ?
#
loop_
_entity_poly.entity_id
_entity_poly.type
_entity_poly.pdbx_seq_one_letter_code
_entity_poly.pdbx_strand_id
1 'polypeptide(L)'
;MGAYKHIETSFGEYIAGHYRSAVEVGIGRNTTAAQVVHDAGVHIRCTDIRDRGVPPSLSFSIDDIFSPEPGVYEGADVIYAIRPAIEMVPPLIALALAINSDLLVYHLGFELYENGGERIDCGVLLHRYVTASEPVKKG
;
A
#
# COMPACT_ATOMS: atom_id res chain seq x y z
N MET A 1 11.60 12.76 17.84
CA MET A 1 10.38 12.41 18.03
C MET A 1 9.67 12.06 16.82
N GLY A 2 9.14 11.18 16.82
CA GLY A 2 8.75 10.48 15.78
C GLY A 2 7.61 10.84 14.91
N ALA A 3 7.59 12.01 14.34
CA ALA A 3 6.56 12.36 13.39
C ALA A 3 6.47 11.33 12.26
N TYR A 4 7.61 10.88 11.74
CA TYR A 4 7.61 9.88 10.69
C TYR A 4 7.12 8.54 11.18
N LYS A 5 7.53 8.14 12.38
CA LYS A 5 7.04 6.89 12.95
C LYS A 5 5.55 6.92 13.19
N HIS A 6 5.03 8.07 13.58
CA HIS A 6 3.60 8.22 13.79
C HIS A 6 2.82 7.97 12.50
N ILE A 7 3.29 8.51 11.38
CA ILE A 7 2.61 8.35 10.10
C ILE A 7 2.60 6.88 9.68
N GLU A 8 3.76 6.24 9.66
CA GLU A 8 3.86 4.85 9.25
C GLU A 8 3.11 3.93 10.18
N THR A 9 3.20 4.18 11.49
CA THR A 9 2.49 3.37 12.46
C THR A 9 0.98 3.50 12.29
N SER A 10 0.48 4.73 12.14
CA SER A 10 -0.96 4.96 11.97
C SER A 10 -1.46 4.35 10.68
N PHE A 11 -0.69 4.46 9.60
CA PHE A 11 -1.06 3.85 8.33
C PHE A 11 -1.10 2.34 8.47
N GLY A 12 -0.05 1.74 9.06
CA GLY A 12 0.00 0.29 9.27
C GLY A 12 -1.16 -0.21 10.11
N GLU A 13 -1.52 0.52 11.16
CA GLU A 13 -2.66 0.15 12.00
C GLU A 13 -3.97 0.20 11.22
N TYR A 14 -4.14 1.19 10.36
CA TYR A 14 -5.33 1.26 9.52
C TYR A 14 -5.41 0.03 8.60
N ILE A 15 -4.30 -0.28 7.92
CA ILE A 15 -4.24 -1.45 7.04
C ILE A 15 -4.59 -2.72 7.82
N ALA A 16 -3.94 -2.89 8.98
CA ALA A 16 -4.13 -4.11 9.78
C ALA A 16 -5.58 -4.28 10.26
N GLY A 17 -6.26 -3.17 10.52
CA GLY A 17 -7.63 -3.21 11.00
C GLY A 17 -8.68 -3.41 9.92
N HIS A 18 -8.32 -3.26 8.64
CA HIS A 18 -9.31 -3.25 7.55
C HIS A 18 -9.07 -4.30 6.49
N TYR A 19 -7.90 -4.91 6.45
CA TYR A 19 -7.53 -5.81 5.35
C TYR A 19 -6.87 -7.08 5.88
N ARG A 20 -6.94 -8.16 5.11
CA ARG A 20 -6.31 -9.44 5.46
C ARG A 20 -5.05 -9.69 4.67
N SER A 21 -4.90 -9.05 3.53
CA SER A 21 -3.75 -9.24 2.66
C SER A 21 -3.39 -7.90 2.04
N ALA A 22 -2.13 -7.52 2.13
CA ALA A 22 -1.68 -6.21 1.70
C ALA A 22 -0.35 -6.31 0.97
N VAL A 23 -0.11 -5.37 0.06
CA VAL A 23 1.19 -5.21 -0.58
C VAL A 23 1.61 -3.75 -0.44
N GLU A 24 2.79 -3.53 0.14
CA GLU A 24 3.38 -2.19 0.16
C GLU A 24 4.29 -2.02 -1.03
N VAL A 25 4.02 -1.03 -1.88
CA VAL A 25 4.83 -0.72 -3.05
C VAL A 25 5.78 0.42 -2.74
N GLY A 26 7.05 0.25 -3.10
CA GLY A 26 8.07 1.26 -2.86
C GLY A 26 8.47 1.36 -1.40
N ILE A 27 8.66 0.21 -0.75
CA ILE A 27 8.89 0.19 0.69
C ILE A 27 10.19 0.89 1.10
N GLY A 28 11.21 0.89 0.23
CA GLY A 28 12.46 1.54 0.55
C GLY A 28 13.11 0.98 1.81
N ARG A 29 13.54 1.87 2.69
CA ARG A 29 14.21 1.49 3.95
C ARG A 29 13.30 1.55 5.16
N ASN A 30 12.16 2.23 5.06
CA ASN A 30 11.27 2.39 6.20
C ASN A 30 10.25 1.26 6.21
N THR A 31 10.50 0.25 7.03
CA THR A 31 9.65 -0.93 7.11
C THR A 31 8.62 -0.84 8.22
N THR A 32 8.44 0.33 8.83
CA THR A 32 7.59 0.48 10.02
C THR A 32 6.14 0.06 9.75
N ALA A 33 5.54 0.56 8.68
CA ALA A 33 4.14 0.23 8.37
C ALA A 33 3.98 -1.26 8.11
N ALA A 34 4.87 -1.82 7.27
CA ALA A 34 4.81 -3.24 6.94
C ALA A 34 4.99 -4.11 8.18
N GLN A 35 5.89 -3.70 9.09
CA GLN A 35 6.10 -4.45 10.32
C GLN A 35 4.87 -4.43 11.22
N VAL A 36 4.20 -3.28 11.32
CA VAL A 36 2.93 -3.18 12.07
C VAL A 36 1.90 -4.13 11.48
N VAL A 37 1.78 -4.15 10.17
CA VAL A 37 0.82 -5.03 9.48
C VAL A 37 1.16 -6.49 9.73
N HIS A 38 2.45 -6.84 9.61
CA HIS A 38 2.92 -8.21 9.85
C HIS A 38 2.64 -8.65 11.28
N ASP A 39 2.96 -7.80 12.24
CA ASP A 39 2.82 -8.14 13.66
C ASP A 39 1.36 -8.31 14.07
N ALA A 40 0.44 -7.72 13.31
CA ALA A 40 -1.00 -7.88 13.53
C ALA A 40 -1.55 -9.17 12.90
N GLY A 41 -0.71 -9.96 12.25
CA GLY A 41 -1.13 -11.21 11.64
C GLY A 41 -1.69 -11.08 10.23
N VAL A 42 -1.56 -9.92 9.62
CA VAL A 42 -2.02 -9.71 8.25
C VAL A 42 -0.95 -10.17 7.27
N HIS A 43 -1.36 -10.80 6.18
CA HIS A 43 -0.42 -11.25 5.15
C HIS A 43 0.11 -10.03 4.41
N ILE A 44 1.41 -9.78 4.51
CA ILE A 44 2.05 -8.60 3.91
C ILE A 44 3.14 -9.02 2.94
N ARG A 45 3.13 -8.41 1.78
CA ARG A 45 4.18 -8.51 0.77
C ARG A 45 4.69 -7.10 0.50
N CYS A 46 5.95 -6.98 0.14
CA CYS A 46 6.57 -5.69 -0.09
C CYS A 46 7.31 -5.71 -1.41
N THR A 47 7.29 -4.61 -2.13
CA THR A 47 8.05 -4.49 -3.39
C THR A 47 8.83 -3.18 -3.42
N ASP A 48 9.89 -3.19 -4.19
CA ASP A 48 10.65 -2.00 -4.55
C ASP A 48 11.52 -2.37 -5.75
N ILE A 49 12.07 -1.37 -6.41
CA ILE A 49 13.00 -1.61 -7.52
C ILE A 49 14.36 -2.09 -7.00
N ARG A 50 14.64 -1.93 -5.71
CA ARG A 50 15.87 -2.39 -5.06
C ARG A 50 15.54 -2.96 -3.69
N ASP A 51 16.34 -3.96 -3.29
CA ASP A 51 16.30 -4.45 -1.91
C ASP A 51 17.23 -3.57 -1.08
N ARG A 52 16.65 -2.82 -0.15
CA ARG A 52 17.39 -1.93 0.73
C ARG A 52 17.49 -2.46 2.15
N GLY A 53 17.44 -3.78 2.29
CA GLY A 53 17.57 -4.44 3.59
C GLY A 53 16.24 -4.78 4.22
N VAL A 54 15.24 -5.12 3.42
CA VAL A 54 13.93 -5.54 3.95
C VAL A 54 14.10 -6.88 4.66
N PRO A 55 13.61 -7.00 5.90
CA PRO A 55 13.71 -8.27 6.62
C PRO A 55 12.98 -9.39 5.88
N PRO A 56 13.51 -10.61 5.92
CA PRO A 56 12.86 -11.74 5.22
C PRO A 56 11.42 -11.99 5.66
N SER A 57 11.07 -11.65 6.89
CA SER A 57 9.72 -11.84 7.40
C SER A 57 8.67 -11.04 6.63
N LEU A 58 9.06 -10.04 5.86
CA LEU A 58 8.12 -9.18 5.16
C LEU A 58 7.90 -9.57 3.70
N SER A 59 8.42 -10.70 3.25
CA SER A 59 8.17 -11.26 1.91
C SER A 59 8.44 -10.25 0.80
N PHE A 60 9.67 -9.81 0.71
CA PHE A 60 10.07 -8.80 -0.27
C PHE A 60 10.28 -9.40 -1.66
N SER A 61 9.87 -8.67 -2.70
CA SER A 61 10.19 -8.99 -4.11
C SER A 61 10.62 -7.72 -4.82
N ILE A 62 11.62 -7.85 -5.70
CA ILE A 62 12.00 -6.74 -6.57
C ILE A 62 10.99 -6.66 -7.69
N ASP A 63 10.38 -5.49 -7.87
CA ASP A 63 9.41 -5.28 -8.93
C ASP A 63 9.32 -3.79 -9.25
N ASP A 64 8.99 -3.48 -10.51
CA ASP A 64 8.87 -2.10 -10.99
C ASP A 64 7.40 -1.81 -11.25
N ILE A 65 6.85 -0.83 -10.54
CA ILE A 65 5.43 -0.49 -10.67
C ILE A 65 5.08 0.00 -12.07
N PHE A 66 6.05 0.47 -12.85
CA PHE A 66 5.80 0.89 -14.22
C PHE A 66 5.72 -0.30 -15.19
N SER A 67 6.11 -1.49 -14.73
CA SER A 67 6.01 -2.74 -15.49
C SER A 67 5.85 -3.88 -14.50
N PRO A 68 4.72 -3.92 -13.77
CA PRO A 68 4.59 -4.82 -12.64
C PRO A 68 4.37 -6.27 -13.09
N GLU A 69 4.83 -7.18 -12.23
CA GLU A 69 4.55 -8.60 -12.38
C GLU A 69 3.27 -8.90 -11.63
N PRO A 70 2.15 -9.15 -12.31
CA PRO A 70 0.85 -9.27 -11.62
C PRO A 70 0.81 -10.33 -10.53
N GLY A 71 1.53 -11.43 -10.73
CA GLY A 71 1.53 -12.53 -9.74
C GLY A 71 2.04 -12.11 -8.38
N VAL A 72 2.85 -11.06 -8.30
CA VAL A 72 3.36 -10.57 -7.03
C VAL A 72 2.25 -9.93 -6.19
N TYR A 73 1.22 -9.42 -6.85
CA TYR A 73 0.16 -8.62 -6.22
C TYR A 73 -1.17 -9.37 -6.10
N GLU A 74 -1.32 -10.46 -6.81
CA GLU A 74 -2.60 -11.17 -6.86
C GLU A 74 -3.06 -11.58 -5.46
N GLY A 75 -4.37 -11.46 -5.25
CA GLY A 75 -4.98 -11.82 -3.98
C GLY A 75 -4.88 -10.74 -2.91
N ALA A 76 -4.20 -9.64 -3.18
CA ALA A 76 -4.13 -8.56 -2.21
C ALA A 76 -5.47 -7.86 -2.09
N ASP A 77 -5.91 -7.62 -0.85
CA ASP A 77 -7.10 -6.80 -0.60
C ASP A 77 -6.79 -5.33 -0.81
N VAL A 78 -5.55 -4.95 -0.53
CA VAL A 78 -5.12 -3.56 -0.65
C VAL A 78 -3.68 -3.50 -1.15
N ILE A 79 -3.44 -2.56 -2.06
CA ILE A 79 -2.10 -2.10 -2.42
C ILE A 79 -1.95 -0.73 -1.79
N TYR A 80 -0.82 -0.47 -1.15
CA TYR A 80 -0.61 0.85 -0.58
C TYR A 80 0.80 1.34 -0.83
N ALA A 81 0.94 2.66 -0.82
CA ALA A 81 2.24 3.31 -1.01
C ALA A 81 2.32 4.52 -0.10
N ILE A 82 3.49 4.70 0.51
CA ILE A 82 3.74 5.80 1.44
C ILE A 82 4.71 6.76 0.78
N ARG A 83 4.26 7.97 0.51
CA ARG A 83 5.02 9.03 -0.17
C ARG A 83 5.57 8.58 -1.52
N PRO A 84 4.74 7.96 -2.38
CA PRO A 84 5.24 7.62 -3.71
C PRO A 84 5.49 8.88 -4.51
N ALA A 85 6.41 8.81 -5.47
CA ALA A 85 6.51 9.87 -6.47
C ALA A 85 5.17 9.96 -7.20
N ILE A 86 4.74 11.19 -7.53
CA ILE A 86 3.40 11.39 -8.09
C ILE A 86 3.19 10.62 -9.39
N GLU A 87 4.24 10.45 -10.18
CA GLU A 87 4.15 9.70 -11.43
C GLU A 87 3.90 8.21 -11.23
N MET A 88 4.08 7.70 -10.02
CA MET A 88 3.77 6.29 -9.71
C MET A 88 2.28 6.06 -9.51
N VAL A 89 1.50 7.11 -9.28
CA VAL A 89 0.09 6.93 -8.93
C VAL A 89 -0.73 6.32 -10.09
N PRO A 90 -0.60 6.80 -11.35
CA PRO A 90 -1.33 6.14 -12.44
C PRO A 90 -1.05 4.64 -12.58
N PRO A 91 0.22 4.17 -12.58
CA PRO A 91 0.42 2.72 -12.67
C PRO A 91 -0.06 1.97 -11.42
N LEU A 92 -0.02 2.59 -10.24
CA LEU A 92 -0.63 1.99 -9.04
C LEU A 92 -2.13 1.80 -9.24
N ILE A 93 -2.81 2.80 -9.77
CA ILE A 93 -4.24 2.71 -10.05
C ILE A 93 -4.52 1.59 -11.05
N ALA A 94 -3.75 1.53 -12.13
CA ALA A 94 -3.94 0.51 -13.14
C ALA A 94 -3.78 -0.89 -12.55
N LEU A 95 -2.76 -1.09 -11.73
CA LEU A 95 -2.52 -2.37 -11.09
C LEU A 95 -3.65 -2.75 -10.15
N ALA A 96 -4.08 -1.83 -9.29
CA ALA A 96 -5.14 -2.09 -8.34
C ALA A 96 -6.44 -2.46 -9.06
N LEU A 97 -6.76 -1.77 -10.14
CA LEU A 97 -7.94 -2.10 -10.94
C LEU A 97 -7.80 -3.50 -11.55
N ALA A 98 -6.61 -3.83 -12.06
CA ALA A 98 -6.40 -5.12 -12.72
C ALA A 98 -6.56 -6.30 -11.77
N ILE A 99 -6.16 -6.16 -10.52
CA ILE A 99 -6.27 -7.26 -9.55
C ILE A 99 -7.46 -7.12 -8.60
N ASN A 100 -8.29 -6.10 -8.79
CA ASN A 100 -9.48 -5.83 -7.98
C ASN A 100 -9.10 -5.62 -6.51
N SER A 101 -8.24 -4.65 -6.27
CA SER A 101 -7.72 -4.32 -4.95
C SER A 101 -8.02 -2.87 -4.64
N ASP A 102 -8.17 -2.53 -3.37
CA ASP A 102 -8.14 -1.14 -2.95
C ASP A 102 -6.76 -0.56 -3.20
N LEU A 103 -6.67 0.75 -3.40
CA LEU A 103 -5.40 1.46 -3.46
C LEU A 103 -5.43 2.62 -2.47
N LEU A 104 -4.52 2.59 -1.51
CA LEU A 104 -4.36 3.65 -0.52
C LEU A 104 -2.99 4.30 -0.67
N VAL A 105 -2.96 5.63 -0.62
CA VAL A 105 -1.72 6.39 -0.77
C VAL A 105 -1.65 7.45 0.33
N TYR A 106 -0.49 7.59 0.94
CA TYR A 106 -0.16 8.75 1.78
C TYR A 106 0.78 9.64 0.99
N HIS A 107 0.30 10.83 0.62
CA HIS A 107 1.09 11.75 -0.20
C HIS A 107 2.08 12.55 0.63
N LEU A 108 3.17 12.94 0.00
CA LEU A 108 4.14 13.85 0.59
C LEU A 108 3.62 15.28 0.42
N GLY A 109 3.54 16.01 1.54
CA GLY A 109 3.15 17.41 1.50
C GLY A 109 1.74 17.60 0.96
N PHE A 110 1.60 18.46 -0.02
CA PHE A 110 0.30 18.80 -0.61
C PHE A 110 0.08 18.15 -1.97
N GLU A 111 0.88 17.15 -2.31
CA GLU A 111 0.72 16.48 -3.59
C GLU A 111 -0.62 15.77 -3.66
N LEU A 112 -1.21 15.81 -4.84
CA LEU A 112 -2.43 15.07 -5.14
C LEU A 112 -2.36 14.61 -6.58
N TYR A 113 -2.98 13.47 -6.84
CA TYR A 113 -3.23 13.03 -8.21
C TYR A 113 -4.70 13.29 -8.51
N GLU A 114 -4.97 14.11 -9.51
CA GLU A 114 -6.32 14.53 -9.87
C GLU A 114 -7.04 15.09 -8.64
N ASN A 115 -8.23 14.59 -8.30
CA ASN A 115 -8.99 15.12 -7.16
C ASN A 115 -8.60 14.49 -5.82
N GLY A 116 -7.61 13.59 -5.81
CA GLY A 116 -7.16 12.94 -4.59
C GLY A 116 -7.97 11.72 -4.16
N GLY A 117 -8.93 11.30 -4.98
CA GLY A 117 -9.76 10.16 -4.63
C GLY A 117 -10.58 10.39 -3.37
N GLU A 118 -10.89 9.32 -2.68
CA GLU A 118 -11.62 9.39 -1.41
C GLU A 118 -10.64 9.66 -0.27
N ARG A 119 -10.97 10.63 0.58
CA ARG A 119 -10.13 10.96 1.72
C ARG A 119 -10.54 10.15 2.93
N ILE A 120 -9.55 9.56 3.61
CA ILE A 120 -9.76 8.77 4.82
C ILE A 120 -8.87 9.35 5.91
N ASP A 121 -9.48 9.79 6.99
CA ASP A 121 -8.72 10.32 8.13
C ASP A 121 -8.66 9.25 9.23
N CYS A 122 -7.46 8.71 9.44
CA CYS A 122 -7.23 7.72 10.49
C CYS A 122 -6.15 8.21 11.47
N GLY A 123 -6.09 9.53 11.67
CA GLY A 123 -5.01 10.18 12.39
C GLY A 123 -3.96 10.72 11.44
N VAL A 124 -3.89 10.16 10.24
CA VAL A 124 -3.18 10.70 9.10
C VAL A 124 -4.13 10.64 7.91
N LEU A 125 -3.92 11.52 6.94
CA LEU A 125 -4.84 11.60 5.81
C LEU A 125 -4.39 10.65 4.70
N LEU A 126 -5.22 9.68 4.41
CA LEU A 126 -5.00 8.73 3.33
C LEU A 126 -5.89 9.07 2.15
N HIS A 127 -5.45 8.70 0.96
CA HIS A 127 -6.21 8.86 -0.27
C HIS A 127 -6.50 7.50 -0.86
N ARG A 128 -7.78 7.15 -0.97
CA ARG A 128 -8.17 5.90 -1.61
C ARG A 128 -8.53 6.20 -3.05
N TYR A 129 -7.65 5.79 -3.95
CA TYR A 129 -7.82 6.03 -5.38
C TYR A 129 -8.61 4.92 -6.08
N VAL A 130 -8.61 3.72 -5.52
CA VAL A 130 -9.36 2.58 -6.07
C VAL A 130 -10.05 1.88 -4.92
N THR A 131 -11.32 1.55 -5.13
CA THR A 131 -12.08 0.71 -4.22
C THR A 131 -12.40 -0.58 -4.96
N ALA A 132 -12.00 -1.70 -4.38
CA ALA A 132 -12.27 -3.01 -4.98
C ALA A 132 -13.76 -3.25 -5.07
N SER A 133 -14.17 -3.92 -6.14
CA SER A 133 -15.55 -4.38 -6.27
C SER A 133 -15.79 -5.50 -5.29
N GLU A 134 -16.92 -5.45 -4.61
CA GLU A 134 -17.26 -6.56 -3.73
C GLU A 134 -17.54 -7.79 -4.57
N PRO A 135 -17.08 -8.96 -4.11
CA PRO A 135 -17.40 -10.18 -4.82
C PRO A 135 -18.90 -10.38 -4.84
N VAL A 136 -19.38 -10.90 -5.96
CA VAL A 136 -20.79 -11.24 -6.07
C VAL A 136 -21.09 -12.33 -5.06
N LYS A 137 -22.05 -12.09 -4.20
CA LYS A 137 -22.42 -13.08 -3.20
C LYS A 137 -23.17 -14.22 -3.87
N LYS A 138 -22.73 -15.41 -3.56
CA LYS A 138 -23.37 -16.59 -4.10
C LYS A 138 -24.43 -17.06 -3.15
N GLY A 139 -25.59 -17.06 -3.61
CA GLY A 139 -26.70 -17.64 -2.89
C GLY A 139 -27.03 -17.03 -1.60
#